data_d89809b66259cee33bca9a3454f8936c
#
_entry.id   d89809b66259cee33bca9a3454f8936c
#
_cell.length_a   1.000
_cell.length_b   1.000
_cell.length_c   1.000
_cell.angle_alpha   90.00
_cell.angle_beta   90.00
_cell.angle_gamma   90.00
#
_symmetry.space_group_name_H-M   'P 1'
#
loop_
_entity.id
_entity.type
_entity.pdbx_description
1 polymer ?
#
loop_
_entity_poly.entity_id
_entity_poly.type
_entity_poly.pdbx_seq_one_letter_code
_entity_poly.pdbx_strand_id
1 'polypeptide(L)'
;MKQPLGVILAGGQATRMGGGDKGLLPLGDGTLLSSVIDRLEQQVADMALNANGDATRFAAFDLPILPDSIDGFVGPLAGVLAGLDWAAAQGADTIVTAAADTPFFPCDLVPHLLLASEGMTHPLVLAATPDAKRGTARHPTFGLWPVALRDDLRTALQGGLRKVVLWTDQHGGRSALFPDEAAFFNVNTPDDLAQAERML
;
A
#
# COMPACT_ATOMS: atom_id res chain seq x y z
N MET A 1 -8.43 15.41 -12.42
CA MET A 1 -8.65 14.29 -11.48
C MET A 1 -8.43 14.83 -10.06
N LYS A 2 -9.27 14.49 -9.08
CA LYS A 2 -9.00 14.88 -7.68
C LYS A 2 -7.73 14.15 -7.21
N GLN A 3 -6.98 14.76 -6.31
CA GLN A 3 -5.84 14.11 -5.68
C GLN A 3 -6.33 12.88 -4.89
N PRO A 4 -5.71 11.70 -5.01
CA PRO A 4 -6.14 10.50 -4.29
C PRO A 4 -5.90 10.62 -2.79
N LEU A 5 -6.61 9.81 -1.99
CA LEU A 5 -6.29 9.60 -0.59
C LEU A 5 -5.21 8.52 -0.45
N GLY A 6 -4.37 8.64 0.57
CA GLY A 6 -3.32 7.67 0.89
C GLY A 6 -3.78 6.63 1.91
N VAL A 7 -3.42 5.37 1.71
CA VAL A 7 -3.64 4.30 2.71
C VAL A 7 -2.36 3.50 2.88
N ILE A 8 -1.80 3.56 4.08
CA ILE A 8 -0.61 2.78 4.41
C ILE A 8 -1.05 1.43 4.96
N LEU A 9 -0.62 0.35 4.30
CA LEU A 9 -0.95 -1.02 4.68
C LEU A 9 0.05 -1.52 5.74
N ALA A 10 -0.39 -1.56 7.01
CA ALA A 10 0.43 -1.98 8.15
C ALA A 10 -0.04 -3.30 8.78
N GLY A 11 -0.87 -4.08 8.10
CA GLY A 11 -1.43 -5.34 8.61
C GLY A 11 -0.44 -6.52 8.73
N GLY A 12 0.83 -6.34 8.41
CA GLY A 12 1.85 -7.40 8.45
C GLY A 12 2.37 -7.64 9.87
N GLN A 13 2.18 -8.86 10.41
CA GLN A 13 2.80 -9.27 11.68
C GLN A 13 4.30 -9.53 11.50
N ALA A 14 5.14 -8.95 12.37
CA ALA A 14 6.59 -9.16 12.39
C ALA A 14 6.99 -10.52 13.00
N THR A 15 6.34 -11.61 12.61
CA THR A 15 6.56 -12.95 13.20
C THR A 15 8.01 -13.43 13.10
N ARG A 16 8.74 -13.02 12.04
CA ARG A 16 10.16 -13.35 11.83
C ARG A 16 11.13 -12.40 12.53
N MET A 17 10.62 -11.31 13.13
CA MET A 17 11.39 -10.26 13.80
C MET A 17 11.07 -10.19 15.31
N GLY A 18 10.60 -11.28 15.90
CA GLY A 18 10.30 -11.35 17.33
C GLY A 18 8.89 -10.89 17.73
N GLY A 19 8.02 -10.62 16.76
CA GLY A 19 6.65 -10.15 16.99
C GLY A 19 6.51 -8.62 16.95
N GLY A 20 5.28 -8.12 17.07
CA GLY A 20 4.96 -6.70 16.98
C GLY A 20 4.68 -6.21 15.57
N ASP A 21 4.63 -4.89 15.38
CA ASP A 21 4.39 -4.25 14.09
C ASP A 21 5.70 -3.90 13.40
N LYS A 22 5.91 -4.42 12.19
CA LYS A 22 7.11 -4.12 11.40
C LYS A 22 7.32 -2.63 11.19
N GLY A 23 6.26 -1.89 10.89
CA GLY A 23 6.33 -0.46 10.64
C GLY A 23 6.89 0.36 11.81
N LEU A 24 6.80 -0.16 13.05
CA LEU A 24 7.31 0.50 14.24
C LEU A 24 8.79 0.22 14.53
N LEU A 25 9.45 -0.61 13.73
CA LEU A 25 10.89 -0.85 13.86
C LEU A 25 11.68 0.44 13.58
N PRO A 26 12.72 0.71 14.37
CA PRO A 26 13.54 1.91 14.20
C PRO A 26 14.26 1.89 12.85
N LEU A 27 14.32 3.07 12.20
CA LEU A 27 15.10 3.33 11.00
C LEU A 27 15.62 4.77 11.07
N GLY A 28 16.93 4.95 11.17
CA GLY A 28 17.54 6.26 11.40
C GLY A 28 17.01 6.92 12.67
N ASP A 29 16.58 8.18 12.57
CA ASP A 29 16.01 8.96 13.68
C ASP A 29 14.51 8.68 13.91
N GLY A 30 13.89 7.78 13.12
CA GLY A 30 12.46 7.49 13.16
C GLY A 30 12.14 5.99 13.12
N THR A 31 11.10 5.64 12.38
CA THR A 31 10.65 4.26 12.16
C THR A 31 10.45 4.01 10.66
N LEU A 32 10.31 2.74 10.25
CA LEU A 32 9.92 2.40 8.88
C LEU A 32 8.62 3.14 8.49
N LEU A 33 7.64 3.15 9.39
CA LEU A 33 6.34 3.79 9.15
C LEU A 33 6.47 5.31 9.00
N SER A 34 7.26 6.01 9.84
CA SER A 34 7.46 7.45 9.69
C SER A 34 8.07 7.80 8.34
N SER A 35 9.05 7.01 7.86
CA SER A 35 9.64 7.20 6.53
C SER A 35 8.64 6.99 5.39
N VAL A 36 7.70 6.05 5.55
CA VAL A 36 6.60 5.84 4.57
C VAL A 36 5.61 6.99 4.60
N ILE A 37 5.24 7.48 5.79
CA ILE A 37 4.36 8.65 5.98
C ILE A 37 4.96 9.86 5.29
N ASP A 38 6.20 10.24 5.62
CA ASP A 38 6.90 11.42 5.08
C ASP A 38 6.95 11.44 3.54
N ARG A 39 7.08 10.24 2.91
CA ARG A 39 7.09 10.11 1.45
C ARG A 39 5.70 10.18 0.81
N LEU A 40 4.68 9.63 1.48
CA LEU A 40 3.34 9.54 0.93
C LEU A 40 2.55 10.84 1.12
N GLU A 41 2.71 11.52 2.26
CA GLU A 41 1.94 12.73 2.60
C GLU A 41 2.09 13.85 1.57
N GLN A 42 3.26 13.98 0.96
CA GLN A 42 3.53 14.98 -0.08
C GLN A 42 2.81 14.68 -1.41
N GLN A 43 2.23 13.49 -1.56
CA GLN A 43 1.69 12.99 -2.81
C GLN A 43 0.16 12.83 -2.81
N VAL A 44 -0.48 12.86 -1.63
CA VAL A 44 -1.91 12.57 -1.44
C VAL A 44 -2.63 13.71 -0.75
N ALA A 45 -3.97 13.74 -0.83
CA ALA A 45 -4.77 14.80 -0.24
C ALA A 45 -4.94 14.65 1.28
N ASP A 46 -4.98 13.41 1.76
CA ASP A 46 -5.10 13.02 3.16
C ASP A 46 -4.69 11.55 3.28
N MET A 47 -4.42 11.05 4.50
CA MET A 47 -3.93 9.69 4.73
C MET A 47 -4.63 8.98 5.86
N ALA A 48 -4.63 7.63 5.78
CA ALA A 48 -5.02 6.75 6.86
C ALA A 48 -4.07 5.54 6.94
N LEU A 49 -4.04 4.89 8.10
CA LEU A 49 -3.27 3.68 8.34
C LEU A 49 -4.21 2.48 8.46
N ASN A 50 -4.06 1.49 7.59
CA ASN A 50 -4.77 0.22 7.74
C ASN A 50 -3.99 -0.68 8.72
N ALA A 51 -4.60 -0.97 9.85
CA ALA A 51 -4.05 -1.87 10.86
C ALA A 51 -5.16 -2.49 11.71
N ASN A 52 -4.99 -3.75 12.09
CA ASN A 52 -5.90 -4.48 12.97
C ASN A 52 -5.39 -4.49 14.43
N GLY A 53 -6.29 -4.74 15.38
CA GLY A 53 -5.97 -4.82 16.81
C GLY A 53 -5.96 -3.46 17.51
N ASP A 54 -5.13 -3.31 18.54
CA ASP A 54 -5.09 -2.09 19.35
C ASP A 54 -4.49 -0.91 18.58
N ALA A 55 -5.31 0.10 18.30
CA ALA A 55 -4.93 1.31 17.57
C ALA A 55 -3.97 2.23 18.35
N THR A 56 -3.94 2.11 19.70
CA THR A 56 -3.15 3.03 20.55
C THR A 56 -1.65 2.96 20.26
N ARG A 57 -1.16 1.84 19.72
CA ARG A 57 0.26 1.68 19.32
C ARG A 57 0.69 2.61 18.18
N PHE A 58 -0.27 3.17 17.44
CA PHE A 58 -0.01 4.13 16.36
C PHE A 58 -0.40 5.58 16.72
N ALA A 59 -0.76 5.86 17.99
CA ALA A 59 -1.25 7.18 18.42
C ALA A 59 -0.25 8.33 18.15
N ALA A 60 1.06 8.01 18.08
CA ALA A 60 2.09 9.00 17.80
C ALA A 60 2.05 9.58 16.38
N PHE A 61 1.36 8.93 15.43
CA PHE A 61 1.32 9.36 14.03
C PHE A 61 0.12 10.25 13.69
N ASP A 62 -0.87 10.37 14.59
CA ASP A 62 -2.07 11.21 14.42
C ASP A 62 -2.84 10.93 13.10
N LEU A 63 -2.88 9.67 12.68
CA LEU A 63 -3.59 9.21 11.48
C LEU A 63 -4.84 8.40 11.86
N PRO A 64 -5.93 8.48 11.08
CA PRO A 64 -7.06 7.58 11.20
C PRO A 64 -6.61 6.12 11.04
N ILE A 65 -7.02 5.25 11.98
CA ILE A 65 -6.70 3.82 11.92
C ILE A 65 -7.91 3.07 11.37
N LEU A 66 -7.68 2.36 10.27
CA LEU A 66 -8.71 1.60 9.55
C LEU A 66 -8.50 0.10 9.82
N PRO A 67 -9.34 -0.56 10.61
CA PRO A 67 -9.33 -2.03 10.68
C PRO A 67 -9.83 -2.62 9.35
N ASP A 68 -9.50 -3.86 9.08
CA ASP A 68 -10.03 -4.56 7.91
C ASP A 68 -11.56 -4.60 7.94
N SER A 69 -12.19 -4.32 6.81
CA SER A 69 -13.66 -4.28 6.68
C SER A 69 -14.30 -5.68 6.70
N ILE A 70 -13.51 -6.75 6.61
CA ILE A 70 -13.97 -8.13 6.56
C ILE A 70 -13.07 -9.00 7.45
N ASP A 71 -13.67 -9.71 8.39
CA ASP A 71 -12.95 -10.60 9.32
C ASP A 71 -12.36 -11.83 8.62
N GLY A 72 -11.22 -12.32 9.13
CA GLY A 72 -10.61 -13.57 8.68
C GLY A 72 -9.90 -13.49 7.33
N PHE A 73 -9.78 -12.32 6.73
CA PHE A 73 -9.06 -12.14 5.47
C PHE A 73 -7.59 -11.77 5.75
N VAL A 74 -6.69 -12.68 5.36
CA VAL A 74 -5.26 -12.44 5.45
C VAL A 74 -4.75 -12.00 4.07
N GLY A 75 -4.28 -10.75 3.97
CA GLY A 75 -3.66 -10.24 2.76
C GLY A 75 -3.95 -8.76 2.48
N PRO A 76 -3.21 -8.13 1.56
CA PRO A 76 -3.27 -6.68 1.34
C PRO A 76 -4.63 -6.19 0.80
N LEU A 77 -5.40 -7.04 0.10
CA LEU A 77 -6.71 -6.64 -0.44
C LEU A 77 -7.76 -6.31 0.63
N ALA A 78 -7.66 -6.88 1.84
CA ALA A 78 -8.54 -6.51 2.94
C ALA A 78 -8.27 -5.06 3.39
N GLY A 79 -7.00 -4.68 3.49
CA GLY A 79 -6.60 -3.30 3.77
C GLY A 79 -6.95 -2.34 2.64
N VAL A 80 -6.81 -2.76 1.38
CA VAL A 80 -7.28 -1.97 0.23
C VAL A 80 -8.79 -1.70 0.34
N LEU A 81 -9.60 -2.73 0.67
CA LEU A 81 -11.03 -2.58 0.83
C LEU A 81 -11.38 -1.62 1.97
N ALA A 82 -10.71 -1.71 3.13
CA ALA A 82 -10.89 -0.78 4.23
C ALA A 82 -10.60 0.67 3.82
N GLY A 83 -9.53 0.87 3.05
CA GLY A 83 -9.19 2.17 2.45
C GLY A 83 -10.25 2.67 1.48
N LEU A 84 -10.80 1.81 0.62
CA LEU A 84 -11.87 2.17 -0.31
C LEU A 84 -13.18 2.53 0.42
N ASP A 85 -13.50 1.85 1.53
CA ASP A 85 -14.66 2.19 2.38
C ASP A 85 -14.48 3.58 3.01
N TRP A 86 -13.31 3.85 3.56
CA TRP A 86 -12.97 5.15 4.12
C TRP A 86 -13.02 6.25 3.06
N ALA A 87 -12.42 6.03 1.89
CA ALA A 87 -12.41 6.99 0.80
C ALA A 87 -13.83 7.30 0.28
N ALA A 88 -14.70 6.28 0.20
CA ALA A 88 -16.11 6.46 -0.17
C ALA A 88 -16.83 7.37 0.82
N ALA A 89 -16.61 7.20 2.13
CA ALA A 89 -17.18 8.05 3.17
C ALA A 89 -16.67 9.51 3.10
N GLN A 90 -15.46 9.73 2.59
CA GLN A 90 -14.86 11.05 2.36
C GLN A 90 -15.26 11.66 1.01
N GLY A 91 -16.02 10.95 0.16
CA GLY A 91 -16.38 11.40 -1.19
C GLY A 91 -15.22 11.47 -2.17
N ALA A 92 -14.15 10.70 -1.91
CA ALA A 92 -13.02 10.57 -2.81
C ALA A 92 -13.30 9.53 -3.92
N ASP A 93 -12.61 9.67 -5.06
CA ASP A 93 -12.81 8.80 -6.21
C ASP A 93 -11.80 7.64 -6.25
N THR A 94 -10.62 7.85 -5.63
CA THR A 94 -9.49 6.91 -5.66
C THR A 94 -8.68 6.94 -4.37
N ILE A 95 -8.01 5.81 -4.08
CA ILE A 95 -6.93 5.74 -3.09
C ILE A 95 -5.62 5.31 -3.75
N VAL A 96 -4.50 5.67 -3.12
CA VAL A 96 -3.19 5.07 -3.36
C VAL A 96 -2.76 4.30 -2.13
N THR A 97 -2.24 3.09 -2.31
CA THR A 97 -1.70 2.29 -1.22
C THR A 97 -0.18 2.25 -1.23
N ALA A 98 0.41 2.18 -0.04
CA ALA A 98 1.84 1.92 0.20
C ALA A 98 2.00 0.93 1.36
N ALA A 99 3.07 0.13 1.36
CA ALA A 99 3.35 -0.81 2.44
C ALA A 99 4.18 -0.13 3.55
N ALA A 100 3.83 -0.38 4.82
CA ALA A 100 4.50 0.20 5.98
C ALA A 100 5.95 -0.28 6.18
N ASP A 101 6.36 -1.35 5.49
CA ASP A 101 7.68 -1.98 5.58
C ASP A 101 8.57 -1.73 4.35
N THR A 102 8.22 -0.77 3.49
CA THR A 102 8.96 -0.41 2.28
C THR A 102 9.28 1.10 2.29
N PRO A 103 10.29 1.54 3.08
CA PRO A 103 10.49 2.96 3.41
C PRO A 103 11.07 3.81 2.28
N PHE A 104 11.57 3.20 1.19
CA PHE A 104 12.30 3.91 0.13
C PHE A 104 11.52 4.06 -1.18
N PHE A 105 10.23 3.71 -1.22
CA PHE A 105 9.44 3.82 -2.45
C PHE A 105 9.52 5.24 -3.06
N PRO A 106 9.36 5.38 -4.40
CA PRO A 106 9.61 6.64 -5.09
C PRO A 106 8.74 7.80 -4.60
N CYS A 107 9.33 9.00 -4.45
CA CYS A 107 8.62 10.23 -4.09
C CYS A 107 7.67 10.74 -5.20
N ASP A 108 7.68 10.12 -6.37
CA ASP A 108 6.79 10.36 -7.50
C ASP A 108 5.88 9.16 -7.82
N LEU A 109 5.64 8.29 -6.81
CA LEU A 109 4.76 7.13 -6.94
C LEU A 109 3.38 7.50 -7.49
N VAL A 110 2.72 8.47 -6.85
CA VAL A 110 1.36 8.88 -7.20
C VAL A 110 1.26 9.49 -8.59
N PRO A 111 2.12 10.45 -8.99
CA PRO A 111 2.15 10.96 -10.36
C PRO A 111 2.30 9.88 -11.43
N HIS A 112 3.18 8.89 -11.22
CA HIS A 112 3.38 7.79 -12.17
C HIS A 112 2.16 6.86 -12.27
N LEU A 113 1.51 6.53 -11.13
CA LEU A 113 0.28 5.75 -11.12
C LEU A 113 -0.86 6.48 -11.84
N LEU A 114 -1.01 7.79 -11.60
CA LEU A 114 -2.02 8.61 -12.26
C LEU A 114 -1.78 8.69 -13.77
N LEU A 115 -0.55 8.91 -14.21
CA LEU A 115 -0.18 8.94 -15.62
C LEU A 115 -0.51 7.60 -16.31
N ALA A 116 -0.16 6.47 -15.69
CA ALA A 116 -0.46 5.15 -16.21
C ALA A 116 -1.96 4.84 -16.29
N SER A 117 -2.77 5.55 -15.49
CA SER A 117 -4.24 5.40 -15.47
C SER A 117 -4.97 6.24 -16.52
N GLU A 118 -4.29 7.08 -17.29
CA GLU A 118 -4.92 7.96 -18.29
C GLU A 118 -5.77 7.16 -19.30
N GLY A 119 -6.97 7.61 -19.55
CA GLY A 119 -7.92 6.97 -20.46
C GLY A 119 -8.62 5.71 -19.89
N MET A 120 -8.37 5.34 -18.61
CA MET A 120 -9.10 4.24 -17.97
C MET A 120 -10.45 4.74 -17.41
N THR A 121 -11.50 3.94 -17.58
CA THR A 121 -12.81 4.19 -16.94
C THR A 121 -12.70 4.04 -15.42
N HIS A 122 -11.98 3.02 -14.98
CA HIS A 122 -11.65 2.77 -13.57
C HIS A 122 -10.12 2.78 -13.41
N PRO A 123 -9.54 3.83 -12.82
CA PRO A 123 -8.09 3.98 -12.69
C PRO A 123 -7.53 2.96 -11.69
N LEU A 124 -7.17 1.78 -12.20
CA LEU A 124 -6.61 0.65 -11.45
C LEU A 124 -5.21 0.34 -11.95
N VAL A 125 -4.19 0.69 -11.16
CA VAL A 125 -2.79 0.59 -11.57
C VAL A 125 -1.94 0.07 -10.42
N LEU A 126 -1.05 -0.87 -10.70
CA LEU A 126 -0.03 -1.33 -9.75
C LEU A 126 1.34 -0.79 -10.14
N ALA A 127 2.15 -0.43 -9.15
CA ALA A 127 3.57 -0.19 -9.38
C ALA A 127 4.26 -1.49 -9.82
N ALA A 128 5.25 -1.37 -10.70
CA ALA A 128 6.02 -2.50 -11.20
C ALA A 128 7.46 -2.07 -11.50
N THR A 129 8.40 -3.01 -11.43
CA THR A 129 9.80 -2.80 -11.77
C THR A 129 10.25 -3.81 -12.83
N PRO A 130 11.34 -3.56 -13.58
CA PRO A 130 11.92 -4.57 -14.46
C PRO A 130 12.32 -5.82 -13.66
N ASP A 131 12.10 -7.00 -14.24
CA ASP A 131 12.52 -8.28 -13.67
C ASP A 131 13.20 -9.12 -14.76
N ALA A 132 14.42 -9.59 -14.49
CA ALA A 132 15.24 -10.29 -15.47
C ALA A 132 14.64 -11.63 -15.95
N LYS A 133 13.76 -12.27 -15.12
CA LYS A 133 13.17 -13.58 -15.42
C LYS A 133 11.75 -13.46 -15.99
N ARG A 134 10.98 -12.46 -15.52
CA ARG A 134 9.55 -12.28 -15.82
C ARG A 134 9.28 -11.09 -16.72
N GLY A 135 10.30 -10.31 -17.08
CA GLY A 135 10.17 -9.03 -17.75
C GLY A 135 9.73 -7.92 -16.81
N THR A 136 8.76 -8.19 -15.93
CA THR A 136 8.21 -7.21 -14.99
C THR A 136 7.78 -7.88 -13.68
N ALA A 137 8.13 -7.28 -12.55
CA ALA A 137 7.66 -7.64 -11.22
C ALA A 137 6.68 -6.57 -10.71
N ARG A 138 5.45 -6.95 -10.41
CA ARG A 138 4.46 -6.05 -9.81
C ARG A 138 4.62 -5.99 -8.30
N HIS A 139 4.36 -4.79 -7.73
CA HIS A 139 4.36 -4.53 -6.29
C HIS A 139 2.91 -4.37 -5.79
N PRO A 140 2.23 -5.46 -5.36
CA PRO A 140 0.78 -5.48 -5.13
C PRO A 140 0.28 -4.57 -4.01
N THR A 141 1.17 -4.10 -3.14
CA THR A 141 0.86 -3.17 -2.05
C THR A 141 1.01 -1.71 -2.45
N PHE A 142 1.54 -1.44 -3.65
CA PHE A 142 1.70 -0.11 -4.23
C PHE A 142 0.81 0.03 -5.45
N GLY A 143 -0.33 0.69 -5.29
CA GLY A 143 -1.30 0.80 -6.37
C GLY A 143 -2.26 1.97 -6.23
N LEU A 144 -2.87 2.34 -7.36
CA LEU A 144 -4.00 3.26 -7.47
C LEU A 144 -5.27 2.43 -7.63
N TRP A 145 -6.28 2.70 -6.80
CA TRP A 145 -7.48 1.89 -6.70
C TRP A 145 -8.73 2.78 -6.80
N PRO A 146 -9.68 2.48 -7.71
CA PRO A 146 -10.91 3.25 -7.85
C PRO A 146 -11.97 2.83 -6.83
N VAL A 147 -12.57 3.80 -6.16
CA VAL A 147 -13.68 3.57 -5.22
C VAL A 147 -14.88 2.90 -5.92
N ALA A 148 -15.05 3.14 -7.21
CA ALA A 148 -16.12 2.51 -8.01
C ALA A 148 -16.07 0.98 -8.03
N LEU A 149 -14.90 0.36 -7.81
CA LEU A 149 -14.74 -1.11 -7.74
C LEU A 149 -14.79 -1.68 -6.31
N ARG A 150 -15.11 -0.87 -5.31
CA ARG A 150 -15.16 -1.26 -3.90
C ARG A 150 -16.06 -2.47 -3.64
N ASP A 151 -17.30 -2.43 -4.14
CA ASP A 151 -18.29 -3.47 -3.86
C ASP A 151 -18.00 -4.77 -4.63
N ASP A 152 -17.39 -4.67 -5.82
CA ASP A 152 -16.84 -5.83 -6.54
C ASP A 152 -15.70 -6.48 -5.76
N LEU A 153 -14.74 -5.68 -5.27
CA LEU A 153 -13.64 -6.21 -4.44
C LEU A 153 -14.16 -6.91 -3.19
N ARG A 154 -15.18 -6.35 -2.52
CA ARG A 154 -15.84 -6.98 -1.37
C ARG A 154 -16.41 -8.35 -1.73
N THR A 155 -17.14 -8.42 -2.82
CA THR A 155 -17.73 -9.67 -3.33
C THR A 155 -16.65 -10.69 -3.66
N ALA A 156 -15.59 -10.28 -4.34
CA ALA A 156 -14.47 -11.15 -4.71
C ALA A 156 -13.76 -11.72 -3.45
N LEU A 157 -13.53 -10.89 -2.43
CA LEU A 157 -12.94 -11.33 -1.17
C LEU A 157 -13.84 -12.33 -0.43
N GLN A 158 -15.14 -12.09 -0.35
CA GLN A 158 -16.11 -13.00 0.22
C GLN A 158 -16.17 -14.33 -0.54
N GLY A 159 -15.97 -14.30 -1.87
CA GLY A 159 -15.82 -15.46 -2.74
C GLY A 159 -14.49 -16.20 -2.60
N GLY A 160 -13.59 -15.76 -1.71
CA GLY A 160 -12.32 -16.44 -1.42
C GLY A 160 -11.12 -15.96 -2.24
N LEU A 161 -11.26 -14.90 -3.03
CA LEU A 161 -10.12 -14.33 -3.75
C LEU A 161 -9.09 -13.74 -2.77
N ARG A 162 -7.78 -13.99 -3.05
CA ARG A 162 -6.66 -13.54 -2.19
C ARG A 162 -5.53 -12.86 -2.96
N LYS A 163 -5.41 -13.17 -4.26
CA LYS A 163 -4.29 -12.68 -5.07
C LYS A 163 -4.63 -11.35 -5.72
N VAL A 164 -3.94 -10.29 -5.31
CA VAL A 164 -4.09 -8.92 -5.86
C VAL A 164 -4.02 -8.93 -7.38
N VAL A 165 -2.98 -9.54 -7.95
CA VAL A 165 -2.74 -9.54 -9.39
C VAL A 165 -3.89 -10.19 -10.18
N LEU A 166 -4.52 -11.24 -9.64
CA LEU A 166 -5.65 -11.88 -10.31
C LEU A 166 -6.86 -10.96 -10.41
N TRP A 167 -7.18 -10.25 -9.31
CA TRP A 167 -8.29 -9.32 -9.31
C TRP A 167 -8.03 -8.11 -10.21
N THR A 168 -6.83 -7.54 -10.13
CA THR A 168 -6.48 -6.39 -10.98
C THR A 168 -6.49 -6.75 -12.47
N ASP A 169 -6.03 -7.95 -12.85
CA ASP A 169 -6.08 -8.42 -14.24
C ASP A 169 -7.52 -8.61 -14.74
N GLN A 170 -8.45 -9.11 -13.90
CA GLN A 170 -9.87 -9.23 -14.23
C GLN A 170 -10.54 -7.89 -14.55
N HIS A 171 -10.07 -6.80 -13.92
CA HIS A 171 -10.58 -5.44 -14.12
C HIS A 171 -9.74 -4.61 -15.10
N GLY A 172 -8.89 -5.24 -15.90
CA GLY A 172 -8.06 -4.54 -16.88
C GLY A 172 -7.02 -3.60 -16.26
N GLY A 173 -6.57 -3.92 -15.04
CA GLY A 173 -5.55 -3.14 -14.33
C GLY A 173 -4.25 -3.02 -15.13
N ARG A 174 -3.61 -1.85 -15.05
CA ARG A 174 -2.33 -1.56 -15.70
C ARG A 174 -1.16 -1.62 -14.72
N SER A 175 0.05 -1.54 -15.26
CA SER A 175 1.29 -1.38 -14.49
C SER A 175 1.92 -0.04 -14.79
N ALA A 176 2.35 0.69 -13.75
CA ALA A 176 3.24 1.84 -13.86
C ALA A 176 4.67 1.33 -13.62
N LEU A 177 5.55 1.47 -14.61
CA LEU A 177 6.92 0.96 -14.54
C LEU A 177 7.85 1.98 -13.89
N PHE A 178 8.52 1.55 -12.82
CA PHE A 178 9.57 2.29 -12.12
C PHE A 178 10.92 1.65 -12.44
N PRO A 179 11.94 2.41 -12.84
CA PRO A 179 13.22 1.86 -13.28
C PRO A 179 14.07 1.27 -12.16
N ASP A 180 13.88 1.75 -10.92
CA ASP A 180 14.69 1.37 -9.76
C ASP A 180 13.97 0.31 -8.91
N GLU A 181 14.41 -0.95 -9.00
CA GLU A 181 13.91 -2.05 -8.17
C GLU A 181 14.26 -1.86 -6.69
N ALA A 182 15.39 -1.24 -6.38
CA ALA A 182 15.83 -1.02 -5.00
C ALA A 182 14.91 -0.05 -4.24
N ALA A 183 14.19 0.82 -4.94
CA ALA A 183 13.20 1.70 -4.33
C ALA A 183 12.03 0.95 -3.66
N PHE A 184 11.73 -0.27 -4.12
CA PHE A 184 10.69 -1.11 -3.52
C PHE A 184 11.26 -2.18 -2.55
N PHE A 185 12.43 -1.91 -1.97
CA PHE A 185 13.06 -2.79 -1.00
C PHE A 185 12.20 -2.94 0.25
N ASN A 186 11.83 -4.18 0.56
CA ASN A 186 10.91 -4.54 1.64
C ASN A 186 11.68 -5.11 2.83
N VAL A 187 11.52 -4.51 4.01
CA VAL A 187 12.19 -4.91 5.25
C VAL A 187 11.43 -6.05 5.92
N ASN A 188 11.91 -7.30 5.80
CA ASN A 188 11.25 -8.49 6.31
C ASN A 188 12.04 -9.21 7.41
N THR A 189 13.35 -8.97 7.50
CA THR A 189 14.30 -9.63 8.40
C THR A 189 15.18 -8.61 9.09
N PRO A 190 15.88 -8.99 10.20
CA PRO A 190 16.89 -8.12 10.82
C PRO A 190 18.02 -7.71 9.85
N ASP A 191 18.40 -8.61 8.92
CA ASP A 191 19.41 -8.30 7.91
C ASP A 191 18.91 -7.26 6.91
N ASP A 192 17.61 -7.32 6.52
CA ASP A 192 16.99 -6.28 5.68
C ASP A 192 16.99 -4.94 6.41
N LEU A 193 16.69 -4.92 7.73
CA LEU A 193 16.72 -3.68 8.52
C LEU A 193 18.14 -3.09 8.56
N ALA A 194 19.15 -3.93 8.79
CA ALA A 194 20.54 -3.49 8.74
C ALA A 194 20.95 -3.01 7.33
N GLN A 195 20.37 -3.56 6.28
CA GLN A 195 20.55 -3.05 4.92
C GLN A 195 19.85 -1.71 4.73
N ALA A 196 18.60 -1.56 5.19
CA ALA A 196 17.86 -0.29 5.15
C ALA A 196 18.60 0.85 5.84
N GLU A 197 19.21 0.59 7.01
CA GLU A 197 20.06 1.56 7.73
C GLU A 197 21.26 2.04 6.88
N ARG A 198 21.81 1.19 6.03
CA ARG A 198 22.92 1.56 5.12
C ARG A 198 22.46 2.35 3.88
N MET A 199 21.17 2.39 3.63
CA MET A 199 20.57 3.11 2.48
C MET A 199 20.13 4.54 2.84
N LEU A 200 20.18 4.91 4.14
CA LEU A 200 19.94 6.29 4.61
C LEU A 200 21.12 7.20 4.26
#